data_442262f78d83ef857f7aba8529a4fed4
#
_entry.id   442262f78d83ef857f7aba8529a4fed4
#
_cell.length_a   1.000
_cell.length_b   1.000
_cell.length_c   1.000
_cell.angle_alpha   90.00
_cell.angle_beta   90.00
_cell.angle_gamma   90.00
#
_symmetry.space_group_name_H-M   'P 1'
#
loop_
_entity.id
_entity.type
_entity.pdbx_description
1 polymer ?
#
loop_
_entity_poly.entity_id
_entity_poly.type
_entity_poly.pdbx_seq_one_letter_code
_entity_poly.pdbx_strand_id
1 'polypeptide(L)'
;MRLRMLGVRGSTPAPGPEFVRYGGHTSCVAVLPDGAHDPTLVLDAGTGLRMLSGQLSTSAFHGAIVLSHMHWDHLQGIPFFTAGDRHASVVDLYVPAQRGETGRQLLTRMMSPPLFPIEPGGLNGEWSFHTLEAGSYEIGGFTVRTADLAHKGGRTFGYRVDDGIGAVAYLPDHGPVQGCSAEARDLIAGADVMLHDAQFLESERAIADVYGHATVDEAIRLADEAGVRLLVLFHHSPARTDDQLDELAATIDAPIPVVLAHEGQVLDVPGCVDAAVVAAEHRP
;
A
#
# COMPACT_ATOMS: atom_id res chain seq x y z
N MET A 1 16.51 -1.21 -2.42
CA MET A 1 15.52 -0.96 -1.34
C MET A 1 14.86 -2.24 -0.86
N ARG A 2 14.14 -2.21 0.27
CA ARG A 2 13.33 -3.33 0.76
C ARG A 2 11.91 -2.86 1.08
N LEU A 3 10.94 -3.74 0.83
CA LEU A 3 9.55 -3.55 1.24
C LEU A 3 9.25 -4.41 2.47
N ARG A 4 8.45 -3.88 3.40
CA ARG A 4 7.91 -4.65 4.52
C ARG A 4 6.40 -4.45 4.56
N MET A 5 5.65 -5.53 4.43
CA MET A 5 4.19 -5.51 4.49
C MET A 5 3.74 -5.39 5.95
N LEU A 6 3.01 -4.33 6.27
CA LEU A 6 2.48 -4.07 7.62
C LEU A 6 0.97 -4.29 7.69
N GLY A 7 0.29 -4.23 6.55
CA GLY A 7 -1.12 -4.51 6.41
C GLY A 7 -1.45 -4.74 4.94
N VAL A 8 -2.28 -5.73 4.66
CA VAL A 8 -2.53 -6.26 3.31
C VAL A 8 -4.01 -6.41 2.96
N ARG A 9 -4.91 -6.13 3.89
CA ARG A 9 -6.37 -6.21 3.70
C ARG A 9 -6.94 -4.94 3.10
N GLY A 10 -7.98 -5.11 2.30
CA GLY A 10 -8.77 -4.01 1.75
C GLY A 10 -10.01 -3.69 2.56
N SER A 11 -10.54 -2.50 2.38
CA SER A 11 -11.81 -1.98 2.86
C SER A 11 -11.97 -1.89 4.38
N THR A 12 -11.58 -2.89 5.15
CA THR A 12 -11.72 -2.94 6.61
C THR A 12 -10.79 -4.00 7.21
N PRO A 13 -10.35 -3.85 8.48
CA PRO A 13 -9.61 -4.91 9.15
C PRO A 13 -10.39 -6.22 9.23
N ALA A 14 -9.68 -7.33 9.12
CA ALA A 14 -10.23 -8.69 9.23
C ALA A 14 -9.74 -9.38 10.53
N PRO A 15 -10.41 -9.17 11.67
CA PRO A 15 -10.06 -9.83 12.91
C PRO A 15 -10.60 -11.27 12.93
N GLY A 16 -9.83 -12.19 13.48
CA GLY A 16 -10.28 -13.58 13.68
C GLY A 16 -9.15 -14.58 13.44
N PRO A 17 -9.27 -15.79 13.96
CA PRO A 17 -8.25 -16.83 13.80
C PRO A 17 -8.06 -17.28 12.35
N GLU A 18 -9.06 -17.09 11.50
CA GLU A 18 -9.05 -17.40 10.07
C GLU A 18 -8.31 -16.38 9.19
N PHE A 19 -7.73 -15.31 9.78
CA PHE A 19 -7.02 -14.24 9.07
C PHE A 19 -5.59 -14.01 9.58
N VAL A 20 -5.05 -14.90 10.42
CA VAL A 20 -3.77 -14.67 11.12
C VAL A 20 -2.54 -14.99 10.27
N ARG A 21 -2.64 -15.86 9.25
CA ARG A 21 -1.51 -16.23 8.39
C ARG A 21 -1.16 -15.14 7.38
N TYR A 22 -2.16 -14.58 6.73
CA TYR A 22 -1.96 -13.46 5.82
C TYR A 22 -2.01 -12.12 6.54
N GLY A 23 -2.66 -12.06 7.71
CA GLY A 23 -2.82 -10.85 8.50
C GLY A 23 -4.17 -10.17 8.28
N GLY A 24 -4.60 -9.38 9.26
CA GLY A 24 -5.90 -8.71 9.30
C GLY A 24 -5.84 -7.19 9.24
N HIS A 25 -4.66 -6.58 9.15
CA HIS A 25 -4.51 -5.12 9.05
C HIS A 25 -4.71 -4.61 7.63
N THR A 26 -5.26 -3.40 7.52
CA THR A 26 -5.45 -2.72 6.24
C THR A 26 -4.19 -2.07 5.73
N SER A 27 -4.21 -1.68 4.45
CA SER A 27 -3.13 -1.26 3.58
C SER A 27 -2.05 -0.40 4.24
N CYS A 28 -0.83 -0.96 4.34
CA CYS A 28 0.33 -0.24 4.81
C CYS A 28 1.61 -0.98 4.42
N VAL A 29 2.53 -0.31 3.72
CA VAL A 29 3.80 -0.89 3.28
C VAL A 29 4.95 0.04 3.66
N ALA A 30 5.91 -0.45 4.43
CA ALA A 30 7.12 0.31 4.75
C ALA A 30 8.20 0.08 3.68
N VAL A 31 8.84 1.16 3.22
CA VAL A 31 9.94 1.15 2.26
C VAL A 31 11.22 1.54 2.98
N LEU A 32 12.19 0.64 2.97
CA LEU A 32 13.47 0.79 3.64
C LEU A 32 14.57 1.05 2.58
N PRO A 33 15.40 2.09 2.77
CA PRO A 33 16.62 2.23 1.97
C PRO A 33 17.51 0.98 2.11
N ASP A 34 18.35 0.74 1.10
CA ASP A 34 19.28 -0.38 1.16
C ASP A 34 20.19 -0.30 2.39
N GLY A 35 20.38 -1.44 3.06
CA GLY A 35 21.14 -1.51 4.31
C GLY A 35 20.51 -0.84 5.53
N ALA A 36 19.42 -0.07 5.39
CA ALA A 36 18.76 0.58 6.52
C ALA A 36 17.95 -0.42 7.36
N HIS A 37 17.88 -0.19 8.67
CA HIS A 37 17.00 -0.93 9.58
C HIS A 37 15.58 -0.35 9.61
N ASP A 38 15.48 0.97 9.61
CA ASP A 38 14.22 1.70 9.72
C ASP A 38 13.76 2.24 8.34
N PRO A 39 12.46 2.24 8.06
CA PRO A 39 11.93 2.83 6.85
C PRO A 39 11.97 4.36 6.91
N THR A 40 12.19 4.98 5.75
CA THR A 40 12.10 6.43 5.57
C THR A 40 10.86 6.83 4.78
N LEU A 41 10.16 5.86 4.17
CA LEU A 41 8.92 6.07 3.44
C LEU A 41 7.92 4.98 3.83
N VAL A 42 6.64 5.36 3.94
CA VAL A 42 5.52 4.44 4.15
C VAL A 42 4.47 4.72 3.08
N LEU A 43 3.99 3.68 2.42
CA LEU A 43 2.90 3.72 1.44
C LEU A 43 1.61 3.30 2.15
N ASP A 44 0.67 4.23 2.22
CA ASP A 44 -0.56 4.18 3.00
C ASP A 44 -0.39 4.01 4.52
N ALA A 45 -1.42 4.39 5.23
CA ALA A 45 -1.47 4.47 6.68
C ALA A 45 -2.72 3.78 7.27
N GLY A 46 -3.09 2.62 6.70
CA GLY A 46 -4.14 1.79 7.26
C GLY A 46 -3.79 1.27 8.65
N THR A 47 -4.58 0.35 9.18
CA THR A 47 -4.35 -0.17 10.54
C THR A 47 -3.00 -0.85 10.73
N GLY A 48 -2.37 -1.29 9.63
CA GLY A 48 -1.00 -1.82 9.64
C GLY A 48 0.06 -0.84 10.15
N LEU A 49 -0.15 0.48 9.99
CA LEU A 49 0.81 1.51 10.41
C LEU A 49 1.17 1.41 11.92
N ARG A 50 0.21 1.03 12.76
CA ARG A 50 0.47 0.86 14.20
C ARG A 50 1.57 -0.18 14.49
N MET A 51 1.70 -1.19 13.62
CA MET A 51 2.67 -2.27 13.79
C MET A 51 4.10 -1.78 13.63
N LEU A 52 4.32 -0.72 12.84
CA LEU A 52 5.64 -0.13 12.62
C LEU A 52 6.27 0.37 13.92
N SER A 53 5.47 0.88 14.86
CA SER A 53 5.97 1.43 16.13
C SER A 53 6.81 0.45 16.95
N GLY A 54 6.50 -0.85 16.89
CA GLY A 54 7.25 -1.89 17.59
C GLY A 54 8.44 -2.45 16.81
N GLN A 55 8.65 -2.00 15.58
CA GLN A 55 9.66 -2.53 14.65
C GLN A 55 10.79 -1.54 14.36
N LEU A 56 10.69 -0.31 14.86
CA LEU A 56 11.74 0.71 14.69
C LEU A 56 12.89 0.48 15.64
N SER A 57 14.10 0.83 15.21
CA SER A 57 15.32 0.84 16.06
C SER A 57 15.26 1.95 17.12
N THR A 58 14.44 2.98 16.87
CA THR A 58 14.20 4.12 17.76
C THR A 58 12.73 4.16 18.19
N SER A 59 12.42 4.92 19.25
CA SER A 59 11.04 5.09 19.71
C SER A 59 10.24 6.12 18.90
N ALA A 60 10.90 6.89 18.03
CA ALA A 60 10.30 7.97 17.22
C ALA A 60 10.54 7.71 15.74
N PHE A 61 9.52 7.96 14.93
CA PHE A 61 9.60 7.84 13.47
C PHE A 61 10.11 9.15 12.85
N HIS A 62 11.03 9.01 11.90
CA HIS A 62 11.53 10.11 11.07
C HIS A 62 11.42 9.71 9.62
N GLY A 63 10.46 10.29 8.90
CA GLY A 63 10.25 9.94 7.49
C GLY A 63 8.93 10.45 6.93
N ALA A 64 8.59 9.93 5.78
CA ALA A 64 7.43 10.32 5.03
C ALA A 64 6.37 9.21 5.01
N ILE A 65 5.10 9.61 4.95
CA ILE A 65 3.95 8.75 4.66
C ILE A 65 3.28 9.33 3.42
N VAL A 66 3.04 8.53 2.39
CA VAL A 66 2.27 8.93 1.22
C VAL A 66 0.96 8.14 1.18
N LEU A 67 -0.17 8.82 1.08
CA LEU A 67 -1.48 8.18 0.97
C LEU A 67 -1.87 8.04 -0.50
N SER A 68 -2.32 6.86 -0.88
CA SER A 68 -2.90 6.63 -2.21
C SER A 68 -4.21 7.40 -2.37
N HIS A 69 -5.05 7.41 -1.35
CA HIS A 69 -6.31 8.16 -1.30
C HIS A 69 -6.84 8.30 0.14
N MET A 70 -8.08 8.78 0.29
CA MET A 70 -8.64 9.17 1.58
C MET A 70 -9.68 8.19 2.13
N HIS A 71 -9.74 6.93 1.65
CA HIS A 71 -10.59 5.93 2.29
C HIS A 71 -10.02 5.50 3.64
N TRP A 72 -10.89 5.09 4.53
CA TRP A 72 -10.52 4.81 5.94
C TRP A 72 -9.46 3.75 6.09
N ASP A 73 -9.54 2.70 5.29
CA ASP A 73 -8.59 1.58 5.32
C ASP A 73 -7.17 1.95 4.89
N HIS A 74 -6.97 3.16 4.31
CA HIS A 74 -5.66 3.69 3.95
C HIS A 74 -5.14 4.76 4.91
N LEU A 75 -5.92 5.22 5.89
CA LEU A 75 -5.50 6.33 6.76
C LEU A 75 -5.89 6.19 8.23
N GLN A 76 -6.74 5.23 8.61
CA GLN A 76 -7.22 5.10 9.98
C GLN A 76 -6.15 4.71 11.00
N GLY A 77 -4.95 4.28 10.57
CA GLY A 77 -3.82 4.00 11.44
C GLY A 77 -3.09 5.25 11.95
N ILE A 78 -3.24 6.41 11.29
CA ILE A 78 -2.53 7.66 11.63
C ILE A 78 -2.67 8.02 13.11
N PRO A 79 -3.89 8.11 13.70
CA PRO A 79 -4.05 8.51 15.08
C PRO A 79 -3.56 7.47 16.11
N PHE A 80 -3.21 6.27 15.65
CA PHE A 80 -2.73 5.17 16.49
C PHE A 80 -1.27 4.81 16.22
N PHE A 81 -0.56 5.64 15.45
CA PHE A 81 0.86 5.48 15.16
C PHE A 81 1.71 6.06 16.28
N THR A 82 1.94 5.26 17.34
CA THR A 82 2.60 5.75 18.55
C THR A 82 4.04 6.23 18.33
N ALA A 83 4.77 5.72 17.35
CA ALA A 83 6.11 6.21 17.00
C ALA A 83 6.07 7.54 16.25
N GLY A 84 4.97 7.87 15.57
CA GLY A 84 4.72 9.18 14.96
C GLY A 84 4.16 10.19 15.95
N ASP A 85 3.57 9.72 17.06
CA ASP A 85 3.01 10.55 18.15
C ASP A 85 4.00 10.71 19.30
N ARG A 86 5.30 10.85 19.02
CA ARG A 86 6.36 11.18 19.98
C ARG A 86 6.86 12.59 19.75
N HIS A 87 7.24 13.30 20.81
CA HIS A 87 7.79 14.66 20.69
C HIS A 87 9.03 14.76 19.79
N ALA A 88 9.79 13.67 19.67
CA ALA A 88 10.98 13.60 18.82
C ALA A 88 10.69 13.16 17.39
N SER A 89 9.45 12.80 17.03
CA SER A 89 9.13 12.35 15.68
C SER A 89 9.04 13.51 14.69
N VAL A 90 9.45 13.24 13.45
CA VAL A 90 9.32 14.14 12.31
C VAL A 90 8.63 13.37 11.19
N VAL A 91 7.41 13.78 10.85
CA VAL A 91 6.55 13.07 9.91
C VAL A 91 6.07 14.01 8.82
N ASP A 92 6.45 13.73 7.59
CA ASP A 92 5.91 14.38 6.40
C ASP A 92 4.76 13.52 5.85
N LEU A 93 3.53 13.99 5.93
CA LEU A 93 2.37 13.30 5.39
C LEU A 93 1.93 13.93 4.07
N TYR A 94 1.96 13.12 3.02
CA TYR A 94 1.59 13.50 1.66
C TYR A 94 0.22 12.92 1.30
N VAL A 95 -0.68 13.77 0.80
CA VAL A 95 -2.07 13.42 0.52
C VAL A 95 -2.42 13.86 -0.91
N PRO A 96 -3.10 13.05 -1.71
CA PRO A 96 -3.59 13.46 -3.03
C PRO A 96 -4.48 14.70 -2.94
N ALA A 97 -4.29 15.64 -3.84
CA ALA A 97 -5.14 16.83 -3.93
C ALA A 97 -6.60 16.46 -4.18
N GLN A 98 -7.50 16.91 -3.34
CA GLN A 98 -8.94 16.64 -3.38
C GLN A 98 -9.72 17.95 -3.46
N ARG A 99 -10.29 18.27 -4.62
CA ARG A 99 -11.26 19.39 -4.80
C ARG A 99 -10.83 20.75 -4.18
N GLY A 100 -9.52 21.03 -4.17
CA GLY A 100 -8.97 22.28 -3.63
C GLY A 100 -8.80 22.31 -2.10
N GLU A 101 -9.04 21.21 -1.39
CA GLU A 101 -8.76 21.08 0.03
C GLU A 101 -7.34 20.60 0.28
N THR A 102 -6.73 21.12 1.33
CA THR A 102 -5.42 20.66 1.80
C THR A 102 -5.54 19.30 2.49
N GLY A 103 -4.44 18.51 2.51
CA GLY A 103 -4.41 17.24 3.22
C GLY A 103 -4.80 17.37 4.70
N ARG A 104 -4.39 18.46 5.38
CA ARG A 104 -4.78 18.74 6.75
C ARG A 104 -6.29 18.96 6.90
N GLN A 105 -6.93 19.70 5.98
CA GLN A 105 -8.39 19.91 6.00
C GLN A 105 -9.14 18.59 5.79
N LEU A 106 -8.69 17.76 4.88
CA LEU A 106 -9.28 16.44 4.62
C LEU A 106 -9.18 15.52 5.85
N LEU A 107 -8.01 15.44 6.48
CA LEU A 107 -7.82 14.66 7.71
C LEU A 107 -8.67 15.19 8.86
N THR A 108 -8.83 16.49 8.99
CA THR A 108 -9.65 17.10 10.04
C THR A 108 -11.10 16.64 9.98
N ARG A 109 -11.64 16.33 8.80
CA ARG A 109 -13.00 15.77 8.67
C ARG A 109 -13.18 14.44 9.40
N MET A 110 -12.15 13.62 9.43
CA MET A 110 -12.16 12.30 10.08
C MET A 110 -11.63 12.40 11.52
N MET A 111 -10.59 13.19 11.72
CA MET A 111 -9.85 13.30 12.96
C MET A 111 -10.17 14.64 13.64
N SER A 112 -11.39 14.76 14.18
CA SER A 112 -11.87 15.91 14.97
C SER A 112 -13.12 15.52 15.77
N PRO A 113 -13.40 16.21 16.90
CA PRO A 113 -14.66 16.01 17.61
C PRO A 113 -15.88 16.31 16.73
N PRO A 114 -16.98 15.52 16.84
CA PRO A 114 -17.18 14.41 17.76
C PRO A 114 -16.69 13.04 17.24
N LEU A 115 -16.10 12.93 16.04
CA LEU A 115 -15.68 11.66 15.42
C LEU A 115 -14.39 11.13 16.02
N PHE A 116 -13.50 12.04 16.44
CA PHE A 116 -12.22 11.71 17.08
C PHE A 116 -11.90 12.80 18.14
N PRO A 117 -11.18 12.44 19.25
CA PRO A 117 -10.99 13.40 20.35
C PRO A 117 -10.03 14.54 20.06
N ILE A 118 -9.13 14.42 19.09
CA ILE A 118 -8.16 15.46 18.69
C ILE A 118 -8.23 15.72 17.18
N GLU A 119 -7.82 16.92 16.76
CA GLU A 119 -7.52 17.24 15.37
C GLU A 119 -6.09 16.78 14.99
N PRO A 120 -5.73 16.75 13.68
CA PRO A 120 -4.38 16.42 13.25
C PRO A 120 -3.28 17.25 13.92
N GLY A 121 -3.57 18.51 14.24
CA GLY A 121 -2.65 19.37 14.98
C GLY A 121 -2.48 19.05 16.47
N GLY A 122 -3.25 18.10 17.00
CA GLY A 122 -3.11 17.58 18.36
C GLY A 122 -2.19 16.37 18.49
N LEU A 123 -1.64 15.85 17.38
CA LEU A 123 -0.58 14.85 17.40
C LEU A 123 0.69 15.47 17.96
N ASN A 124 1.42 14.71 18.79
CA ASN A 124 2.75 15.11 19.24
C ASN A 124 3.77 14.94 18.09
N GLY A 125 4.94 15.55 18.27
CA GLY A 125 5.96 15.55 17.21
C GLY A 125 5.73 16.62 16.15
N GLU A 126 6.62 16.66 15.18
CA GLU A 126 6.56 17.60 14.05
C GLU A 126 5.88 16.92 12.87
N TRP A 127 4.61 17.27 12.64
CA TRP A 127 3.83 16.78 11.50
C TRP A 127 3.65 17.87 10.46
N SER A 128 4.16 17.62 9.26
CA SER A 128 3.96 18.46 8.08
C SER A 128 2.96 17.78 7.13
N PHE A 129 2.01 18.55 6.63
CA PHE A 129 0.94 18.05 5.75
C PHE A 129 1.11 18.64 4.35
N HIS A 130 1.40 17.78 3.38
CA HIS A 130 1.64 18.15 2.00
C HIS A 130 0.50 17.67 1.12
N THR A 131 0.18 18.45 0.09
CA THR A 131 -0.80 18.07 -0.93
C THR A 131 -0.06 17.75 -2.22
N LEU A 132 -0.30 16.55 -2.78
CA LEU A 132 0.33 16.10 -4.03
C LEU A 132 -0.61 16.29 -5.21
N GLU A 133 -0.03 16.70 -6.33
CA GLU A 133 -0.56 16.53 -7.68
C GLU A 133 0.12 15.34 -8.37
N ALA A 134 -0.38 14.93 -9.55
CA ALA A 134 0.34 13.96 -10.36
C ALA A 134 1.69 14.54 -10.79
N GLY A 135 2.77 13.78 -10.66
CA GLY A 135 4.12 14.28 -10.94
C GLY A 135 5.23 13.41 -10.37
N SER A 136 6.43 14.00 -10.27
CA SER A 136 7.63 13.36 -9.73
C SER A 136 8.20 14.18 -8.58
N TYR A 137 8.57 13.51 -7.49
CA TYR A 137 8.97 14.09 -6.22
C TYR A 137 10.14 13.32 -5.61
N GLU A 138 10.98 14.01 -4.82
CA GLU A 138 11.95 13.36 -3.94
C GLU A 138 11.34 13.25 -2.54
N ILE A 139 11.02 12.03 -2.10
CA ILE A 139 10.34 11.77 -0.82
C ILE A 139 11.03 10.60 -0.11
N GLY A 140 11.43 10.80 1.14
CA GLY A 140 12.03 9.75 1.96
C GLY A 140 13.35 9.19 1.44
N GLY A 141 14.04 9.92 0.53
CA GLY A 141 15.27 9.48 -0.13
C GLY A 141 15.05 8.64 -1.39
N PHE A 142 13.82 8.64 -1.91
CA PHE A 142 13.42 7.94 -3.15
C PHE A 142 12.86 8.94 -4.16
N THR A 143 13.04 8.65 -5.45
CA THR A 143 12.23 9.29 -6.49
C THR A 143 10.86 8.65 -6.52
N VAL A 144 9.81 9.42 -6.20
CA VAL A 144 8.42 8.98 -6.16
C VAL A 144 7.63 9.64 -7.28
N ARG A 145 7.17 8.85 -8.24
CA ARG A 145 6.25 9.31 -9.30
C ARG A 145 4.83 8.92 -8.96
N THR A 146 3.89 9.82 -9.27
CA THR A 146 2.47 9.64 -8.98
C THR A 146 1.65 9.79 -10.25
N ALA A 147 0.59 8.99 -10.39
CA ALA A 147 -0.41 9.14 -11.44
C ALA A 147 -1.80 8.82 -10.90
N ASP A 148 -2.82 9.43 -11.51
CA ASP A 148 -4.22 9.15 -11.18
C ASP A 148 -4.60 7.72 -11.57
N LEU A 149 -5.28 7.04 -10.67
CA LEU A 149 -5.87 5.72 -10.88
C LEU A 149 -7.40 5.80 -10.96
N ALA A 150 -7.98 4.89 -11.72
CA ALA A 150 -9.42 4.71 -11.74
C ALA A 150 -9.85 4.00 -10.44
N HIS A 151 -10.53 4.73 -9.58
CA HIS A 151 -11.14 4.22 -8.36
C HIS A 151 -12.30 5.12 -7.93
N LYS A 152 -13.18 4.65 -7.03
CA LYS A 152 -14.37 5.40 -6.58
C LYS A 152 -14.09 6.27 -5.36
N GLY A 153 -14.89 7.33 -5.20
CA GLY A 153 -15.00 8.09 -3.95
C GLY A 153 -14.08 9.29 -3.83
N GLY A 154 -13.17 9.50 -4.77
CA GLY A 154 -12.23 10.63 -4.76
C GLY A 154 -11.05 10.38 -5.68
N ARG A 155 -10.09 11.30 -5.66
CA ARG A 155 -8.85 11.13 -6.41
C ARG A 155 -7.99 10.07 -5.73
N THR A 156 -7.53 9.12 -6.50
CA THR A 156 -6.65 8.02 -6.06
C THR A 156 -5.37 8.06 -6.86
N PHE A 157 -4.22 7.93 -6.19
CA PHE A 157 -2.92 7.83 -6.82
C PHE A 157 -2.35 6.41 -6.76
N GLY A 158 -1.74 5.99 -7.88
CA GLY A 158 -0.68 5.00 -7.89
C GLY A 158 0.67 5.68 -7.69
N TYR A 159 1.62 4.93 -7.19
CA TYR A 159 2.99 5.38 -6.96
C TYR A 159 4.00 4.47 -7.64
N ARG A 160 5.06 5.07 -8.22
CA ARG A 160 6.29 4.35 -8.52
C ARG A 160 7.39 4.92 -7.64
N VAL A 161 8.02 4.05 -6.86
CA VAL A 161 9.13 4.36 -5.96
C VAL A 161 10.40 3.77 -6.56
N ASP A 162 11.43 4.60 -6.73
CA ASP A 162 12.68 4.25 -7.39
C ASP A 162 13.88 4.72 -6.54
N ASP A 163 14.87 3.85 -6.31
CA ASP A 163 16.11 4.18 -5.59
C ASP A 163 17.33 4.29 -6.52
N GLY A 164 17.11 4.31 -7.83
CA GLY A 164 18.15 4.33 -8.85
C GLY A 164 18.72 2.95 -9.19
N ILE A 165 18.31 1.89 -8.47
CA ILE A 165 18.74 0.50 -8.67
C ILE A 165 17.54 -0.39 -8.99
N GLY A 166 16.44 -0.20 -8.30
CA GLY A 166 15.21 -0.94 -8.50
C GLY A 166 13.97 -0.08 -8.34
N ALA A 167 12.85 -0.54 -8.88
CA ALA A 167 11.60 0.19 -8.92
C ALA A 167 10.42 -0.65 -8.43
N VAL A 168 9.57 -0.03 -7.60
CA VAL A 168 8.33 -0.60 -7.09
C VAL A 168 7.15 0.21 -7.62
N ALA A 169 6.15 -0.46 -8.16
CA ALA A 169 4.85 0.14 -8.46
C ALA A 169 3.82 -0.28 -7.40
N TYR A 170 3.09 0.69 -6.86
CA TYR A 170 2.08 0.51 -5.82
C TYR A 170 0.73 1.04 -6.28
N LEU A 171 -0.19 0.16 -6.57
CA LEU A 171 -1.55 0.44 -7.03
C LEU A 171 -2.55 -0.29 -6.12
N PRO A 172 -2.75 0.17 -4.89
CA PRO A 172 -3.52 -0.58 -3.87
C PRO A 172 -5.00 -0.69 -4.20
N ASP A 173 -5.59 0.37 -4.78
CA ASP A 173 -6.99 0.46 -5.19
C ASP A 173 -7.03 0.92 -6.64
N HIS A 174 -7.36 0.00 -7.52
CA HIS A 174 -7.38 0.26 -8.96
C HIS A 174 -8.46 -0.58 -9.65
N GLY A 175 -9.50 0.09 -10.14
CA GLY A 175 -10.60 -0.54 -10.88
C GLY A 175 -10.51 -0.23 -12.38
N PRO A 176 -9.72 -0.97 -13.15
CA PRO A 176 -9.44 -0.65 -14.55
C PRO A 176 -10.58 -1.05 -15.52
N VAL A 177 -11.84 -0.83 -15.14
CA VAL A 177 -13.05 -1.19 -15.93
C VAL A 177 -13.00 -0.65 -17.39
N GLN A 178 -12.33 0.50 -17.58
CA GLN A 178 -12.13 1.09 -18.92
C GLN A 178 -10.70 0.90 -19.44
N GLY A 179 -9.93 0.00 -18.81
CA GLY A 179 -8.52 -0.22 -19.07
C GLY A 179 -7.62 0.72 -18.22
N CYS A 180 -6.36 0.37 -18.15
CA CYS A 180 -5.35 1.15 -17.45
C CYS A 180 -5.04 2.44 -18.25
N SER A 181 -4.98 3.60 -17.60
CA SER A 181 -4.57 4.86 -18.24
C SER A 181 -3.12 4.80 -18.74
N ALA A 182 -2.74 5.68 -19.64
CA ALA A 182 -1.36 5.75 -20.13
C ALA A 182 -0.39 6.06 -18.98
N GLU A 183 -0.76 6.99 -18.11
CA GLU A 183 0.02 7.43 -16.96
C GLU A 183 0.20 6.29 -15.94
N ALA A 184 -0.87 5.53 -15.66
CA ALA A 184 -0.79 4.37 -14.78
C ALA A 184 0.08 3.24 -15.39
N ARG A 185 0.00 3.03 -16.72
CA ARG A 185 0.92 2.11 -17.42
C ARG A 185 2.38 2.53 -17.29
N ASP A 186 2.66 3.83 -17.38
CA ASP A 186 4.02 4.37 -17.21
C ASP A 186 4.56 4.16 -15.79
N LEU A 187 3.70 4.12 -14.77
CA LEU A 187 4.13 3.79 -13.40
C LEU A 187 4.58 2.33 -13.29
N ILE A 188 3.84 1.41 -13.92
CA ILE A 188 4.08 -0.03 -13.77
C ILE A 188 5.10 -0.58 -14.76
N ALA A 189 5.39 0.14 -15.86
CA ALA A 189 6.26 -0.35 -16.93
C ALA A 189 7.62 -0.80 -16.41
N GLY A 190 7.94 -2.09 -16.60
CA GLY A 190 9.20 -2.71 -16.22
C GLY A 190 9.55 -2.57 -14.73
N ALA A 191 8.56 -2.46 -13.84
CA ALA A 191 8.82 -2.44 -12.40
C ALA A 191 9.39 -3.80 -11.93
N ASP A 192 10.33 -3.77 -10.99
CA ASP A 192 10.84 -5.00 -10.38
C ASP A 192 9.76 -5.68 -9.54
N VAL A 193 8.98 -4.89 -8.81
CA VAL A 193 7.85 -5.36 -8.00
C VAL A 193 6.64 -4.49 -8.27
N MET A 194 5.48 -5.10 -8.50
CA MET A 194 4.19 -4.40 -8.55
C MET A 194 3.28 -4.94 -7.44
N LEU A 195 2.92 -4.08 -6.48
CA LEU A 195 1.84 -4.35 -5.53
C LEU A 195 0.55 -3.83 -6.15
N HIS A 196 -0.41 -4.72 -6.39
CA HIS A 196 -1.64 -4.36 -7.08
C HIS A 196 -2.86 -4.88 -6.35
N ASP A 197 -3.94 -4.08 -6.40
CA ASP A 197 -5.29 -4.46 -5.99
C ASP A 197 -5.67 -5.82 -6.58
N ALA A 198 -6.06 -6.74 -5.73
CA ALA A 198 -6.52 -8.07 -6.05
C ALA A 198 -7.65 -8.51 -5.10
N GLN A 199 -8.53 -7.56 -4.77
CA GLN A 199 -9.59 -7.78 -3.77
C GLN A 199 -10.56 -8.85 -4.22
N PHE A 200 -10.84 -8.94 -5.52
CA PHE A 200 -11.88 -9.78 -6.09
C PHE A 200 -11.33 -10.89 -7.00
N LEU A 201 -12.07 -11.98 -7.12
CA LEU A 201 -11.86 -13.00 -8.14
C LEU A 201 -12.59 -12.63 -9.44
N GLU A 202 -12.26 -13.28 -10.55
CA GLU A 202 -12.96 -13.04 -11.81
C GLU A 202 -14.46 -13.36 -11.74
N SER A 203 -14.84 -14.37 -10.96
CA SER A 203 -16.26 -14.67 -10.69
C SER A 203 -17.00 -13.56 -9.91
N GLU A 204 -16.26 -12.63 -9.30
CA GLU A 204 -16.77 -11.49 -8.55
C GLU A 204 -16.67 -10.17 -9.32
N ARG A 205 -16.37 -10.19 -10.62
CA ARG A 205 -16.15 -9.02 -11.48
C ARG A 205 -17.25 -7.96 -11.36
N ALA A 206 -18.50 -8.39 -11.40
CA ALA A 206 -19.63 -7.44 -11.34
C ALA A 206 -19.59 -6.58 -10.06
N ILE A 207 -19.13 -7.13 -8.93
CA ILE A 207 -19.00 -6.39 -7.67
C ILE A 207 -17.71 -5.59 -7.65
N ALA A 208 -16.61 -6.10 -8.23
CA ALA A 208 -15.36 -5.37 -8.41
C ALA A 208 -15.59 -4.06 -9.18
N ASP A 209 -16.29 -4.12 -10.32
CA ASP A 209 -16.64 -2.96 -11.13
C ASP A 209 -17.52 -1.95 -10.38
N VAL A 210 -18.45 -2.44 -9.53
CA VAL A 210 -19.32 -1.58 -8.72
C VAL A 210 -18.49 -0.82 -7.69
N TYR A 211 -17.50 -1.43 -7.06
CA TYR A 211 -16.70 -0.80 -6.02
C TYR A 211 -15.43 -0.14 -6.55
N GLY A 212 -15.04 -0.37 -7.83
CA GLY A 212 -13.87 0.24 -8.44
C GLY A 212 -12.58 -0.43 -8.03
N HIS A 213 -12.60 -1.76 -7.97
CA HIS A 213 -11.45 -2.63 -7.69
C HIS A 213 -11.11 -3.54 -8.85
N ALA A 214 -9.90 -4.13 -8.81
CA ALA A 214 -9.48 -5.12 -9.77
C ALA A 214 -9.83 -6.54 -9.33
N THR A 215 -9.87 -7.44 -10.33
CA THR A 215 -9.80 -8.87 -10.08
C THR A 215 -8.34 -9.35 -10.12
N VAL A 216 -8.09 -10.52 -9.53
CA VAL A 216 -6.77 -11.20 -9.59
C VAL A 216 -6.30 -11.35 -11.04
N ASP A 217 -7.19 -11.76 -11.95
CA ASP A 217 -6.89 -11.96 -13.36
C ASP A 217 -6.50 -10.64 -14.05
N GLU A 218 -7.13 -9.53 -13.70
CA GLU A 218 -6.75 -8.20 -14.20
C GLU A 218 -5.38 -7.78 -13.71
N ALA A 219 -5.06 -8.01 -12.44
CA ALA A 219 -3.76 -7.70 -11.88
C ALA A 219 -2.65 -8.49 -12.60
N ILE A 220 -2.86 -9.80 -12.82
CA ILE A 220 -1.93 -10.67 -13.55
C ILE A 220 -1.74 -10.16 -14.98
N ARG A 221 -2.81 -9.90 -15.70
CA ARG A 221 -2.76 -9.42 -17.09
C ARG A 221 -2.02 -8.09 -17.20
N LEU A 222 -2.31 -7.13 -16.31
CA LEU A 222 -1.65 -5.82 -16.31
C LEU A 222 -0.15 -5.93 -16.03
N ALA A 223 0.25 -6.80 -15.09
CA ALA A 223 1.65 -7.00 -14.74
C ALA A 223 2.43 -7.67 -15.90
N ASP A 224 1.84 -8.65 -16.57
CA ASP A 224 2.44 -9.30 -17.74
C ASP A 224 2.60 -8.31 -18.91
N GLU A 225 1.52 -7.59 -19.28
CA GLU A 225 1.54 -6.57 -20.34
C GLU A 225 2.58 -5.47 -20.09
N ALA A 226 2.84 -5.13 -18.83
CA ALA A 226 3.79 -4.09 -18.43
C ALA A 226 5.23 -4.60 -18.27
N GLY A 227 5.48 -5.90 -18.39
CA GLY A 227 6.79 -6.50 -18.19
C GLY A 227 7.29 -6.41 -16.75
N VAL A 228 6.38 -6.50 -15.78
CA VAL A 228 6.69 -6.54 -14.34
C VAL A 228 7.43 -7.84 -14.01
N ARG A 229 8.44 -7.78 -13.13
CA ARG A 229 9.23 -8.96 -12.78
C ARG A 229 8.61 -9.80 -11.67
N LEU A 230 7.90 -9.17 -10.72
CA LEU A 230 7.16 -9.83 -9.64
C LEU A 230 5.85 -9.09 -9.38
N LEU A 231 4.73 -9.79 -9.48
CA LEU A 231 3.43 -9.29 -9.02
C LEU A 231 3.18 -9.74 -7.58
N VAL A 232 2.84 -8.78 -6.73
CA VAL A 232 2.35 -9.00 -5.37
C VAL A 232 0.87 -8.67 -5.35
N LEU A 233 0.03 -9.70 -5.22
CA LEU A 233 -1.41 -9.52 -5.03
C LEU A 233 -1.65 -8.92 -3.65
N PHE A 234 -2.26 -7.75 -3.63
CA PHE A 234 -2.41 -6.91 -2.45
C PHE A 234 -3.88 -6.56 -2.23
N HIS A 235 -4.23 -5.91 -1.12
CA HIS A 235 -5.58 -5.45 -0.84
C HIS A 235 -6.61 -6.59 -0.81
N HIS A 236 -6.28 -7.71 -0.14
CA HIS A 236 -7.15 -8.89 -0.07
C HIS A 236 -8.51 -8.56 0.53
N SER A 237 -9.57 -9.14 -0.04
CA SER A 237 -10.93 -9.03 0.51
C SER A 237 -10.94 -9.35 2.01
N PRO A 238 -11.54 -8.51 2.86
CA PRO A 238 -11.63 -8.77 4.30
C PRO A 238 -12.50 -9.98 4.64
N ALA A 239 -13.29 -10.47 3.69
CA ALA A 239 -14.10 -11.67 3.83
C ALA A 239 -13.37 -12.95 3.40
N ARG A 240 -12.21 -12.84 2.74
CA ARG A 240 -11.46 -13.99 2.20
C ARG A 240 -10.53 -14.54 3.26
N THR A 241 -10.83 -15.74 3.76
CA THR A 241 -10.04 -16.41 4.81
C THR A 241 -8.65 -16.81 4.31
N ASP A 242 -7.76 -17.11 5.24
CA ASP A 242 -6.42 -17.61 4.96
C ASP A 242 -6.44 -18.89 4.12
N ASP A 243 -7.36 -19.82 4.41
CA ASP A 243 -7.50 -21.04 3.63
C ASP A 243 -7.93 -20.76 2.19
N GLN A 244 -8.82 -19.79 1.98
CA GLN A 244 -9.22 -19.36 0.64
C GLN A 244 -8.08 -18.64 -0.12
N LEU A 245 -7.19 -17.94 0.59
CA LEU A 245 -5.99 -17.34 -0.02
C LEU A 245 -4.97 -18.44 -0.38
N ASP A 246 -4.80 -19.46 0.45
CA ASP A 246 -3.95 -20.63 0.11
C ASP A 246 -4.49 -21.38 -1.11
N GLU A 247 -5.81 -21.60 -1.19
CA GLU A 247 -6.46 -22.19 -2.37
C GLU A 247 -6.22 -21.33 -3.62
N LEU A 248 -6.38 -20.01 -3.49
CA LEU A 248 -6.10 -19.08 -4.59
C LEU A 248 -4.63 -19.19 -5.04
N ALA A 249 -3.67 -19.14 -4.10
CA ALA A 249 -2.25 -19.25 -4.40
C ALA A 249 -1.90 -20.55 -5.13
N ALA A 250 -2.54 -21.67 -4.76
CA ALA A 250 -2.34 -22.96 -5.40
C ALA A 250 -2.94 -23.06 -6.80
N THR A 251 -3.88 -22.21 -7.16
CA THR A 251 -4.59 -22.24 -8.47
C THR A 251 -4.11 -21.19 -9.45
N ILE A 252 -3.29 -20.23 -9.05
CA ILE A 252 -2.75 -19.20 -9.94
C ILE A 252 -1.84 -19.86 -10.97
N ASP A 253 -2.22 -19.68 -12.24
CA ASP A 253 -1.38 -19.99 -13.41
C ASP A 253 -1.13 -18.67 -14.15
N ALA A 254 0.11 -18.16 -14.04
CA ALA A 254 0.47 -16.85 -14.55
C ALA A 254 1.78 -16.89 -15.35
N PRO A 255 1.93 -16.06 -16.40
CA PRO A 255 3.15 -16.01 -17.21
C PRO A 255 4.34 -15.37 -16.49
N ILE A 256 4.09 -14.72 -15.34
CA ILE A 256 5.07 -14.03 -14.51
C ILE A 256 5.01 -14.56 -13.07
N PRO A 257 6.07 -14.39 -12.27
CA PRO A 257 6.03 -14.68 -10.84
C PRO A 257 4.93 -13.88 -10.12
N VAL A 258 4.12 -14.59 -9.31
CA VAL A 258 3.02 -14.00 -8.52
C VAL A 258 3.12 -14.50 -7.09
N VAL A 259 2.97 -13.59 -6.14
CA VAL A 259 2.86 -13.92 -4.71
C VAL A 259 1.67 -13.19 -4.10
N LEU A 260 1.08 -13.76 -3.07
CA LEU A 260 0.08 -13.09 -2.25
C LEU A 260 0.78 -12.36 -1.10
N ALA A 261 0.45 -11.09 -0.90
CA ALA A 261 0.99 -10.31 0.21
C ALA A 261 0.53 -10.88 1.56
N HIS A 262 1.45 -10.92 2.53
CA HIS A 262 1.10 -11.23 3.93
C HIS A 262 1.83 -10.30 4.90
N GLU A 263 1.25 -10.04 6.05
CA GLU A 263 1.88 -9.23 7.10
C GLU A 263 3.22 -9.81 7.55
N GLY A 264 4.20 -8.95 7.75
CA GLY A 264 5.56 -9.33 8.10
C GLY A 264 6.45 -9.75 6.93
N GLN A 265 5.88 -9.95 5.73
CA GLN A 265 6.67 -10.26 4.53
C GLN A 265 7.66 -9.14 4.23
N VAL A 266 8.90 -9.53 3.89
CA VAL A 266 9.96 -8.62 3.46
C VAL A 266 10.41 -9.01 2.06
N LEU A 267 10.47 -8.04 1.15
CA LEU A 267 10.91 -8.24 -0.23
C LEU A 267 12.10 -7.33 -0.52
N ASP A 268 13.20 -7.89 -0.99
CA ASP A 268 14.33 -7.13 -1.50
C ASP A 268 14.09 -6.70 -2.95
N VAL A 269 14.41 -5.45 -3.31
CA VAL A 269 14.21 -4.87 -4.66
C VAL A 269 15.52 -4.23 -5.13
N PRO A 270 16.07 -4.62 -6.28
CA PRO A 270 15.73 -5.72 -7.17
C PRO A 270 16.43 -7.00 -6.74
N GLY A 271 15.85 -7.93 -6.12
CA GLY A 271 16.53 -9.16 -5.69
C GLY A 271 15.64 -10.39 -5.71
N CYS A 272 14.34 -10.15 -5.70
CA CYS A 272 13.34 -11.15 -5.38
C CYS A 272 12.94 -12.07 -6.54
N VAL A 273 13.74 -12.24 -7.59
CA VAL A 273 13.26 -12.92 -8.80
C VAL A 273 13.72 -14.37 -8.94
N ASP A 274 14.31 -14.95 -7.91
CA ASP A 274 14.44 -16.42 -7.90
C ASP A 274 13.13 -17.03 -7.40
N ALA A 275 12.33 -17.55 -8.33
CA ALA A 275 11.06 -18.24 -8.05
C ALA A 275 11.18 -19.37 -7.01
N ALA A 276 12.39 -19.84 -6.73
CA ALA A 276 12.70 -20.81 -5.68
C ALA A 276 12.58 -20.22 -4.26
N VAL A 277 12.78 -18.91 -4.07
CA VAL A 277 12.66 -18.24 -2.76
C VAL A 277 11.19 -18.05 -2.39
N VAL A 278 10.35 -17.75 -3.40
CA VAL A 278 8.89 -17.54 -3.23
C VAL A 278 8.18 -18.83 -2.78
N ALA A 279 8.66 -20.01 -3.25
CA ALA A 279 8.09 -21.31 -2.87
C ALA A 279 8.57 -21.85 -1.52
N ALA A 280 9.64 -21.30 -0.94
CA ALA A 280 10.22 -21.77 0.32
C ALA A 280 9.57 -21.14 1.57
N GLU A 281 8.97 -19.96 1.45
CA GLU A 281 8.31 -19.28 2.58
C GLU A 281 6.88 -19.77 2.86
N HIS A 282 6.34 -20.64 2.00
CA HIS A 282 5.00 -21.25 2.15
C HIS A 282 5.05 -22.69 2.66
N ARG A 283 6.11 -23.10 3.38
CA ARG A 283 6.09 -24.39 4.10
C ARG A 283 5.83 -24.15 5.57
N PRO A 284 4.79 -24.82 6.12
CA PRO A 284 4.33 -24.70 7.51
C PRO A 284 5.39 -25.10 8.52
#